data_b05c656e94989326d6c9c7c8edbbb931
#
_entry.id   b05c656e94989326d6c9c7c8edbbb931
#
_cell.length_a   1.000
_cell.length_b   1.000
_cell.length_c   1.000
_cell.angle_alpha   90.00
_cell.angle_beta   90.00
_cell.angle_gamma   90.00
#
_symmetry.space_group_name_H-M   'P 1'
#
loop_
_entity.id
_entity.type
_entity.pdbx_description
1 polymer ?
#
loop_
_entity_poly.entity_id
_entity_poly.type
_entity_poly.pdbx_seq_one_letter_code
_entity_poly.pdbx_strand_id
1 'polypeptide(L)'
;MKLESVVKYHSPRSVTPIVCQSSLSPDAMSGSDVMAALGMTQKRAPLGYSAFFGKMNVSGQDRARAIRLLAMTGLQSSSRYPALTKLSEEERMAVITIIAGYAFLDYARSPDTESPCHACDGKGLCNGKCCSKCNGKGVVRAACKDCKGRGEAVNRVMTRFQGVPVYQPCKRCSGRGFERIPSAVVFRAVCQVTQAVTLDTWNKSVKQLLEFLVAELHREEAWAEKTLSRITK
;
A
#
# COMPACT_ATOMS: atom_id res chain seq x y z
N MET A 1 -3.10 19.52 10.65
CA MET A 1 -3.75 18.22 10.97
C MET A 1 -3.10 17.10 10.18
N LYS A 2 -3.05 15.85 10.69
CA LYS A 2 -2.54 14.67 9.99
C LYS A 2 -3.66 13.88 9.31
N LEU A 3 -3.39 13.22 8.19
CA LEU A 3 -4.37 12.36 7.51
C LEU A 3 -4.90 11.24 8.41
N GLU A 4 -4.04 10.63 9.22
CA GLU A 4 -4.44 9.58 10.17
C GLU A 4 -5.48 10.04 11.19
N SER A 5 -5.36 11.28 11.67
CA SER A 5 -6.34 11.83 12.64
C SER A 5 -7.72 12.03 12.04
N VAL A 6 -7.81 12.15 10.71
CA VAL A 6 -9.08 12.36 10.01
C VAL A 6 -9.88 11.07 9.83
N VAL A 7 -9.23 9.91 9.82
CA VAL A 7 -9.92 8.62 9.70
C VAL A 7 -11.02 8.45 10.75
N LYS A 8 -10.84 9.05 11.94
CA LYS A 8 -11.85 9.05 13.02
C LYS A 8 -13.20 9.66 12.60
N TYR A 9 -13.19 10.65 11.72
CA TYR A 9 -14.42 11.30 11.23
C TYR A 9 -15.19 10.45 10.22
N HIS A 10 -14.56 9.41 9.65
CA HIS A 10 -15.17 8.47 8.73
C HIS A 10 -15.58 7.15 9.40
N SER A 11 -15.30 6.97 10.70
CA SER A 11 -15.67 5.76 11.42
C SER A 11 -17.03 5.92 12.09
N PRO A 12 -18.06 5.13 11.71
CA PRO A 12 -19.41 5.23 12.29
C PRO A 12 -19.45 4.96 13.80
N ARG A 13 -18.45 4.28 14.36
CA ARG A 13 -18.35 3.98 15.80
C ARG A 13 -17.75 5.12 16.62
N SER A 14 -17.21 6.14 16.00
CA SER A 14 -16.61 7.31 16.66
C SER A 14 -17.55 8.48 16.79
N VAL A 15 -18.78 8.35 16.32
CA VAL A 15 -19.81 9.38 16.43
C VAL A 15 -20.61 9.15 17.73
N THR A 16 -19.93 9.08 18.85
CA THR A 16 -20.48 9.77 20.00
C THR A 16 -20.00 11.20 19.81
N PRO A 17 -20.86 12.18 19.56
CA PRO A 17 -20.48 13.54 19.77
C PRO A 17 -20.22 13.65 21.27
N ILE A 18 -18.99 13.45 21.67
CA ILE A 18 -18.52 14.08 22.89
C ILE A 18 -18.50 15.56 22.52
N VAL A 19 -19.69 16.13 22.56
CA VAL A 19 -19.86 17.53 22.81
C VAL A 19 -19.39 17.73 24.24
N CYS A 20 -18.11 17.60 24.45
CA CYS A 20 -17.45 18.27 25.56
C CYS A 20 -17.52 19.75 25.23
N GLN A 21 -18.67 20.33 25.54
CA GLN A 21 -18.97 21.75 25.39
C GLN A 21 -18.12 22.64 26.30
N SER A 22 -17.11 22.09 26.99
CA SER A 22 -16.46 22.81 28.09
C SER A 22 -15.07 23.35 27.83
N SER A 23 -14.53 23.31 26.60
CA SER A 23 -13.26 24.00 26.32
C SER A 23 -12.90 24.04 24.83
N LEU A 24 -13.88 24.33 23.96
CA LEU A 24 -13.52 24.65 22.59
C LEU A 24 -12.88 26.03 22.60
N SER A 25 -11.56 26.08 22.44
CA SER A 25 -10.90 27.29 22.01
C SER A 25 -11.66 27.85 20.78
N PRO A 26 -11.86 29.16 20.68
CA PRO A 26 -12.48 29.79 19.51
C PRO A 26 -11.82 29.36 18.19
N ASP A 27 -10.56 28.93 18.24
CA ASP A 27 -9.77 28.47 17.11
C ASP A 27 -9.86 26.96 16.84
N ALA A 28 -10.72 26.21 17.56
CA ALA A 28 -10.87 24.78 17.33
C ALA A 28 -11.65 24.52 16.05
N MET A 29 -11.06 23.74 15.13
CA MET A 29 -11.71 23.37 13.87
C MET A 29 -12.98 22.57 14.12
N SER A 30 -14.09 23.02 13.54
CA SER A 30 -15.34 22.27 13.53
C SER A 30 -15.28 21.05 12.60
N GLY A 31 -16.21 20.11 12.72
CA GLY A 31 -16.31 18.98 11.80
C GLY A 31 -16.53 19.42 10.34
N SER A 32 -17.26 20.52 10.11
CA SER A 32 -17.46 21.11 8.79
C SER A 32 -16.16 21.65 8.20
N ASP A 33 -15.31 22.29 9.02
CA ASP A 33 -14.01 22.81 8.57
C ASP A 33 -13.08 21.66 8.18
N VAL A 34 -13.08 20.57 8.93
CA VAL A 34 -12.33 19.35 8.60
C VAL A 34 -12.79 18.78 7.27
N MET A 35 -14.12 18.68 7.04
CA MET A 35 -14.65 18.16 5.78
C MET A 35 -14.33 19.08 4.60
N ALA A 36 -14.40 20.39 4.77
CA ALA A 36 -13.99 21.37 3.77
C ALA A 36 -12.50 21.24 3.45
N ALA A 37 -11.64 21.15 4.46
CA ALA A 37 -10.20 20.92 4.29
C ALA A 37 -9.87 19.64 3.55
N LEU A 38 -10.63 18.56 3.80
CA LEU A 38 -10.51 17.30 3.07
C LEU A 38 -10.91 17.44 1.60
N GLY A 39 -12.02 18.11 1.30
CA GLY A 39 -12.44 18.38 -0.07
C GLY A 39 -11.40 19.19 -0.85
N MET A 40 -10.80 20.20 -0.23
CA MET A 40 -9.69 20.97 -0.80
C MET A 40 -8.44 20.11 -1.02
N THR A 41 -8.12 19.23 -0.05
CA THR A 41 -6.98 18.29 -0.16
C THR A 41 -7.21 17.31 -1.30
N GLN A 42 -8.40 16.75 -1.43
CA GLN A 42 -8.78 15.84 -2.51
C GLN A 42 -8.64 16.50 -3.89
N LYS A 43 -8.96 17.81 -4.01
CA LYS A 43 -8.81 18.55 -5.25
C LYS A 43 -7.33 18.82 -5.60
N ARG A 44 -6.49 19.12 -4.60
CA ARG A 44 -5.08 19.52 -4.80
C ARG A 44 -4.12 18.33 -4.88
N ALA A 45 -4.43 17.23 -4.19
CA ALA A 45 -3.61 16.03 -4.13
C ALA A 45 -4.49 14.76 -4.31
N PRO A 46 -5.13 14.60 -5.49
CA PRO A 46 -6.16 13.58 -5.70
C PRO A 46 -5.63 12.15 -5.58
N LEU A 47 -4.42 11.87 -6.05
CA LEU A 47 -3.82 10.54 -5.96
C LEU A 47 -3.48 10.20 -4.51
N GLY A 48 -2.75 11.06 -3.81
CA GLY A 48 -2.34 10.82 -2.44
C GLY A 48 -3.52 10.71 -1.47
N TYR A 49 -4.52 11.58 -1.64
CA TYR A 49 -5.77 11.50 -0.88
C TYR A 49 -6.47 10.15 -1.08
N SER A 50 -6.77 9.80 -2.33
CA SER A 50 -7.48 8.55 -2.64
C SER A 50 -6.66 7.31 -2.27
N ALA A 51 -5.32 7.37 -2.41
CA ALA A 51 -4.44 6.28 -2.00
C ALA A 51 -4.51 6.04 -0.49
N PHE A 52 -4.44 7.10 0.31
CA PHE A 52 -4.52 7.00 1.77
C PHE A 52 -5.89 6.43 2.24
N PHE A 53 -7.01 6.99 1.78
CA PHE A 53 -8.34 6.52 2.18
C PHE A 53 -8.63 5.10 1.67
N GLY A 54 -8.15 4.76 0.48
CA GLY A 54 -8.21 3.40 -0.05
C GLY A 54 -7.36 2.39 0.75
N LYS A 55 -6.16 2.79 1.21
CA LYS A 55 -5.26 1.99 2.08
C LYS A 55 -5.89 1.74 3.44
N MET A 56 -6.52 2.76 4.02
CA MET A 56 -7.22 2.66 5.32
C MET A 56 -8.57 1.92 5.22
N ASN A 57 -8.93 1.47 4.03
CA ASN A 57 -10.19 0.77 3.74
C ASN A 57 -11.46 1.55 4.16
N VAL A 58 -11.37 2.88 4.14
CA VAL A 58 -12.48 3.79 4.44
C VAL A 58 -13.45 3.85 3.27
N SER A 59 -12.93 3.85 2.04
CA SER A 59 -13.72 4.00 0.81
C SER A 59 -13.20 3.10 -0.31
N GLY A 60 -14.04 2.18 -0.78
CA GLY A 60 -13.73 1.35 -1.96
C GLY A 60 -13.65 2.17 -3.25
N GLN A 61 -14.38 3.28 -3.34
CA GLN A 61 -14.34 4.20 -4.48
C GLN A 61 -12.98 4.91 -4.55
N ASP A 62 -12.42 5.32 -3.41
CA ASP A 62 -11.10 5.95 -3.35
C ASP A 62 -10.00 4.98 -3.77
N ARG A 63 -10.10 3.70 -3.36
CA ARG A 63 -9.19 2.65 -3.85
C ARG A 63 -9.23 2.54 -5.38
N ALA A 64 -10.40 2.45 -5.97
CA ALA A 64 -10.55 2.34 -7.43
C ALA A 64 -10.04 3.62 -8.13
N ARG A 65 -10.30 4.80 -7.55
CA ARG A 65 -9.81 6.09 -8.05
C ARG A 65 -8.28 6.17 -7.98
N ALA A 66 -7.68 5.76 -6.87
CA ALA A 66 -6.23 5.74 -6.71
C ALA A 66 -5.55 4.86 -7.76
N ILE A 67 -6.07 3.66 -8.00
CA ILE A 67 -5.54 2.74 -9.03
C ILE A 67 -5.64 3.37 -10.43
N ARG A 68 -6.77 4.00 -10.77
CA ARG A 68 -6.93 4.69 -12.07
C ARG A 68 -5.95 5.84 -12.24
N LEU A 69 -5.82 6.72 -11.24
CA LEU A 69 -4.87 7.84 -11.28
C LEU A 69 -3.43 7.34 -11.38
N LEU A 70 -3.10 6.30 -10.63
CA LEU A 70 -1.78 5.67 -10.69
C LEU A 70 -1.49 5.05 -12.06
N ALA A 71 -2.49 4.42 -12.69
CA ALA A 71 -2.35 3.90 -14.06
C ALA A 71 -2.09 5.01 -15.07
N MET A 72 -2.75 6.18 -14.93
CA MET A 72 -2.47 7.36 -15.76
C MET A 72 -1.02 7.85 -15.58
N THR A 73 -0.53 7.90 -14.34
CA THR A 73 0.89 8.22 -14.05
C THR A 73 1.83 7.20 -14.69
N GLY A 74 1.47 5.92 -14.63
CA GLY A 74 2.22 4.84 -15.28
C GLY A 74 2.27 4.99 -16.80
N LEU A 75 1.16 5.37 -17.43
CA LEU A 75 1.09 5.65 -18.87
C LEU A 75 1.98 6.82 -19.28
N GLN A 76 1.92 7.92 -18.55
CA GLN A 76 2.77 9.10 -18.80
C GLN A 76 4.26 8.74 -18.69
N SER A 77 4.60 7.82 -17.79
CA SER A 77 5.97 7.35 -17.57
C SER A 77 6.38 6.22 -18.51
N SER A 78 5.44 5.63 -19.26
CA SER A 78 5.66 4.41 -20.05
C SER A 78 6.71 4.57 -21.15
N SER A 79 6.91 5.77 -21.66
CA SER A 79 7.96 6.10 -22.64
C SER A 79 9.37 5.81 -22.16
N ARG A 80 9.61 5.77 -20.84
CA ARG A 80 10.89 5.41 -20.21
C ARG A 80 11.18 3.90 -20.27
N TYR A 81 10.19 3.09 -20.63
CA TYR A 81 10.25 1.64 -20.60
C TYR A 81 10.04 1.08 -22.02
N PRO A 82 11.13 0.82 -22.79
CA PRO A 82 11.04 0.40 -24.20
C PRO A 82 10.22 -0.86 -24.43
N ALA A 83 10.12 -1.72 -23.41
CA ALA A 83 9.31 -2.92 -23.47
C ALA A 83 7.80 -2.61 -23.56
N LEU A 84 7.35 -1.54 -22.93
CA LEU A 84 5.94 -1.13 -22.93
C LEU A 84 5.58 -0.32 -24.18
N THR A 85 6.55 0.42 -24.75
CA THR A 85 6.29 1.20 -25.97
C THR A 85 6.11 0.32 -27.22
N LYS A 86 6.60 -0.91 -27.18
CA LYS A 86 6.44 -1.90 -28.26
C LYS A 86 5.07 -2.60 -28.27
N LEU A 87 4.32 -2.49 -27.17
CA LEU A 87 2.97 -3.07 -27.07
C LEU A 87 1.96 -2.19 -27.80
N SER A 88 0.86 -2.80 -28.26
CA SER A 88 -0.30 -2.05 -28.72
C SER A 88 -0.82 -1.13 -27.60
N GLU A 89 -1.58 -0.11 -27.93
CA GLU A 89 -2.10 0.84 -26.95
C GLU A 89 -3.00 0.13 -25.93
N GLU A 90 -3.83 -0.78 -26.38
CA GLU A 90 -4.74 -1.59 -25.54
C GLU A 90 -3.97 -2.49 -24.58
N GLU A 91 -3.01 -3.27 -25.09
CA GLU A 91 -2.17 -4.14 -24.26
C GLU A 91 -1.35 -3.33 -23.24
N ARG A 92 -0.78 -2.21 -23.68
CA ARG A 92 0.00 -1.33 -22.79
C ARG A 92 -0.87 -0.78 -21.67
N MET A 93 -2.10 -0.31 -21.97
CA MET A 93 -3.06 0.16 -20.98
C MET A 93 -3.43 -0.95 -20.00
N ALA A 94 -3.73 -2.15 -20.48
CA ALA A 94 -4.10 -3.30 -19.66
C ALA A 94 -2.94 -3.73 -18.74
N VAL A 95 -1.71 -3.82 -19.27
CA VAL A 95 -0.50 -4.17 -18.51
C VAL A 95 -0.23 -3.12 -17.42
N ILE A 96 -0.30 -1.82 -17.75
CA ILE A 96 -0.05 -0.76 -16.77
C ILE A 96 -1.14 -0.73 -15.69
N THR A 97 -2.39 -1.00 -16.04
CA THR A 97 -3.49 -1.08 -15.07
C THR A 97 -3.28 -2.24 -14.09
N ILE A 98 -2.83 -3.41 -14.57
CA ILE A 98 -2.47 -4.54 -13.71
C ILE A 98 -1.33 -4.15 -12.77
N ILE A 99 -0.26 -3.56 -13.30
CA ILE A 99 0.90 -3.13 -12.49
C ILE A 99 0.48 -2.09 -11.44
N ALA A 100 -0.36 -1.11 -11.80
CA ALA A 100 -0.89 -0.11 -10.86
C ALA A 100 -1.72 -0.75 -9.75
N GLY A 101 -2.55 -1.75 -10.09
CA GLY A 101 -3.31 -2.52 -9.10
C GLY A 101 -2.40 -3.24 -8.09
N TYR A 102 -1.35 -3.92 -8.56
CA TYR A 102 -0.38 -4.58 -7.68
C TYR A 102 0.50 -3.59 -6.92
N ALA A 103 0.86 -2.45 -7.51
CA ALA A 103 1.57 -1.39 -6.81
C ALA A 103 0.74 -0.84 -5.63
N PHE A 104 -0.56 -0.63 -5.85
CA PHE A 104 -1.47 -0.23 -4.78
C PHE A 104 -1.59 -1.29 -3.69
N LEU A 105 -1.70 -2.57 -4.05
CA LEU A 105 -1.75 -3.68 -3.09
C LEU A 105 -0.45 -3.79 -2.27
N ASP A 106 0.71 -3.54 -2.87
CA ASP A 106 2.00 -3.55 -2.15
C ASP A 106 2.13 -2.34 -1.22
N TYR A 107 1.69 -1.16 -1.67
CA TYR A 107 1.64 0.07 -0.88
C TYR A 107 0.68 -0.02 0.32
N ALA A 108 -0.51 -0.60 0.13
CA ALA A 108 -1.51 -0.75 1.17
C ALA A 108 -1.21 -1.93 2.13
N ARG A 109 -0.13 -2.68 1.88
CA ARG A 109 0.21 -3.87 2.64
C ARG A 109 0.72 -3.54 4.03
N SER A 110 0.31 -4.33 5.01
CA SER A 110 0.74 -4.28 6.40
C SER A 110 1.11 -5.68 6.89
N PRO A 111 1.74 -5.83 8.08
CA PRO A 111 2.00 -7.15 8.65
C PRO A 111 0.74 -8.00 8.82
N ASP A 112 -0.40 -7.36 9.07
CA ASP A 112 -1.69 -8.03 9.29
C ASP A 112 -2.48 -8.28 8.01
N THR A 113 -1.97 -7.84 6.85
CA THR A 113 -2.61 -8.12 5.57
C THR A 113 -2.67 -9.62 5.34
N GLU A 114 -3.87 -10.16 5.18
CA GLU A 114 -4.10 -11.56 4.88
C GLU A 114 -4.24 -11.78 3.38
N SER A 115 -3.75 -12.91 2.92
CA SER A 115 -3.88 -13.37 1.54
C SER A 115 -4.19 -14.86 1.51
N PRO A 116 -4.93 -15.35 0.49
CA PRO A 116 -5.16 -16.79 0.34
C PRO A 116 -3.84 -17.56 0.34
N CYS A 117 -3.82 -18.68 1.03
CA CYS A 117 -2.66 -19.55 1.06
C CYS A 117 -2.49 -20.24 -0.28
N HIS A 118 -1.38 -19.95 -0.99
CA HIS A 118 -1.11 -20.55 -2.30
C HIS A 118 -0.73 -22.04 -2.26
N ALA A 119 -0.54 -22.63 -1.08
CA ALA A 119 -0.28 -24.06 -0.99
C ALA A 119 -1.57 -24.90 -1.00
N CYS A 120 -2.70 -24.29 -0.62
CA CYS A 120 -4.00 -24.93 -0.59
C CYS A 120 -5.09 -24.09 -1.27
N ASP A 121 -4.70 -23.06 -2.03
CA ASP A 121 -5.60 -22.14 -2.73
C ASP A 121 -6.73 -21.60 -1.84
N GLY A 122 -6.40 -21.27 -0.60
CA GLY A 122 -7.36 -20.75 0.38
C GLY A 122 -8.22 -21.80 1.06
N LYS A 123 -8.15 -23.08 0.69
CA LYS A 123 -9.01 -24.16 1.21
C LYS A 123 -8.68 -24.60 2.63
N GLY A 124 -7.48 -24.31 3.13
CA GLY A 124 -7.01 -24.79 4.44
C GLY A 124 -6.54 -26.26 4.45
N LEU A 125 -6.89 -27.04 3.43
CA LEU A 125 -6.60 -28.48 3.32
C LEU A 125 -5.77 -28.76 2.06
N CYS A 126 -4.80 -29.67 2.19
CA CYS A 126 -4.02 -30.24 1.09
C CYS A 126 -4.17 -31.75 1.15
N ASN A 127 -4.71 -32.37 0.09
CA ASN A 127 -4.93 -33.84 0.00
C ASN A 127 -5.65 -34.41 1.23
N GLY A 128 -6.71 -33.75 1.71
CA GLY A 128 -7.49 -34.16 2.87
C GLY A 128 -6.83 -33.95 4.23
N LYS A 129 -5.59 -33.44 4.26
CA LYS A 129 -4.86 -33.11 5.49
C LYS A 129 -4.77 -31.60 5.68
N CYS A 130 -4.63 -31.18 6.93
CA CYS A 130 -4.44 -29.78 7.28
C CYS A 130 -3.21 -29.19 6.54
N CYS A 131 -3.37 -28.08 5.86
CA CYS A 131 -2.28 -27.45 5.14
C CYS A 131 -1.21 -26.93 6.12
N SER A 132 0.01 -27.46 6.02
CA SER A 132 1.13 -27.12 6.90
C SER A 132 1.59 -25.65 6.80
N LYS A 133 1.28 -24.94 5.67
CA LYS A 133 1.67 -23.55 5.51
C LYS A 133 0.74 -22.56 6.20
N CYS A 134 -0.54 -22.81 6.20
CA CYS A 134 -1.54 -21.94 6.85
C CYS A 134 -2.14 -22.56 8.12
N ASN A 135 -1.71 -23.77 8.49
CA ASN A 135 -2.24 -24.51 9.63
C ASN A 135 -3.77 -24.60 9.62
N GLY A 136 -4.34 -24.92 8.47
CA GLY A 136 -5.78 -25.07 8.29
C GLY A 136 -6.56 -23.76 8.11
N LYS A 137 -5.95 -22.59 8.28
CA LYS A 137 -6.64 -21.29 8.23
C LYS A 137 -7.07 -20.84 6.83
N GLY A 138 -6.51 -21.44 5.78
CA GLY A 138 -6.74 -21.03 4.40
C GLY A 138 -6.06 -19.71 4.00
N VAL A 139 -5.64 -18.89 4.97
CA VAL A 139 -4.99 -17.59 4.76
C VAL A 139 -3.62 -17.54 5.41
N VAL A 140 -2.76 -16.70 4.87
CA VAL A 140 -1.42 -16.39 5.41
C VAL A 140 -1.27 -14.88 5.59
N ARG A 141 -0.65 -14.47 6.69
CA ARG A 141 -0.35 -13.07 6.96
C ARG A 141 0.91 -12.64 6.21
N ALA A 142 0.96 -11.37 5.83
CA ALA A 142 2.10 -10.77 5.16
C ALA A 142 3.27 -10.47 6.11
N ALA A 143 3.10 -10.67 7.40
CA ALA A 143 4.14 -10.44 8.41
C ALA A 143 5.48 -11.08 8.02
N CYS A 144 6.55 -10.32 8.14
CA CYS A 144 7.90 -10.81 7.88
C CYS A 144 8.22 -11.98 8.80
N LYS A 145 8.73 -13.09 8.26
CA LYS A 145 9.02 -14.31 9.00
C LYS A 145 10.09 -14.13 10.08
N ASP A 146 11.06 -13.23 9.85
CA ASP A 146 12.18 -13.00 10.76
C ASP A 146 11.77 -12.11 11.93
N CYS A 147 11.17 -10.95 11.67
CA CYS A 147 10.77 -9.99 12.71
C CYS A 147 9.32 -10.16 13.18
N LYS A 148 8.52 -11.03 12.55
CA LYS A 148 7.11 -11.31 12.90
C LYS A 148 6.24 -10.05 12.96
N GLY A 149 6.46 -9.13 12.02
CA GLY A 149 5.70 -7.89 11.91
C GLY A 149 6.32 -6.66 12.60
N ARG A 150 7.34 -6.83 13.45
CA ARG A 150 7.92 -5.73 14.23
C ARG A 150 8.73 -4.71 13.41
N GLY A 151 9.24 -5.10 12.24
CA GLY A 151 10.16 -4.28 11.45
C GLY A 151 11.59 -4.25 11.97
N GLU A 152 11.81 -4.65 13.23
CA GLU A 152 13.08 -4.57 13.94
C GLU A 152 13.59 -5.96 14.33
N ALA A 153 14.90 -6.10 14.40
CA ALA A 153 15.59 -7.29 14.86
C ALA A 153 16.71 -6.91 15.83
N VAL A 154 17.01 -7.76 16.78
CA VAL A 154 18.09 -7.55 17.73
C VAL A 154 19.44 -7.65 17.04
N ASN A 155 20.28 -6.62 17.18
CA ASN A 155 21.67 -6.65 16.78
C ASN A 155 22.49 -7.39 17.83
N ARG A 156 22.73 -8.67 17.61
CA ARG A 156 23.43 -9.53 18.58
C ARG A 156 24.84 -9.06 18.94
N VAL A 157 25.55 -8.46 18.00
CA VAL A 157 26.91 -7.96 18.20
C VAL A 157 26.90 -6.76 19.14
N MET A 158 26.09 -5.75 18.81
CA MET A 158 25.99 -4.53 19.63
C MET A 158 25.36 -4.81 20.99
N THR A 159 24.39 -5.74 21.06
CA THR A 159 23.79 -6.16 22.33
C THR A 159 24.82 -6.80 23.26
N ARG A 160 25.73 -7.65 22.72
CA ARG A 160 26.83 -8.23 23.53
C ARG A 160 27.82 -7.15 24.00
N PHE A 161 28.12 -6.18 23.15
CA PHE A 161 29.05 -5.11 23.46
C PHE A 161 28.50 -4.14 24.52
N GLN A 162 27.22 -3.80 24.42
CA GLN A 162 26.59 -2.82 25.31
C GLN A 162 25.90 -3.42 26.54
N GLY A 163 25.73 -4.74 26.60
CA GLY A 163 25.04 -5.42 27.70
C GLY A 163 23.52 -5.22 27.74
N VAL A 164 22.97 -4.43 26.79
CA VAL A 164 21.53 -4.13 26.68
C VAL A 164 21.04 -4.45 25.25
N PRO A 165 19.76 -4.84 25.06
CA PRO A 165 19.23 -5.13 23.74
C PRO A 165 19.29 -3.92 22.81
N VAL A 166 20.08 -4.02 21.75
CA VAL A 166 20.17 -3.00 20.67
C VAL A 166 19.36 -3.49 19.48
N TYR A 167 18.41 -2.68 19.03
CA TYR A 167 17.56 -2.98 17.88
C TYR A 167 18.10 -2.31 16.63
N GLN A 168 17.89 -2.98 15.48
CA GLN A 168 18.20 -2.46 14.16
C GLN A 168 17.06 -2.84 13.20
N PRO A 169 16.88 -2.12 12.07
CA PRO A 169 15.92 -2.50 11.05
C PRO A 169 16.13 -3.95 10.60
N CYS A 170 15.06 -4.73 10.54
CA CYS A 170 15.11 -6.11 10.10
C CYS A 170 15.68 -6.20 8.67
N LYS A 171 16.78 -6.90 8.48
CA LYS A 171 17.46 -7.01 7.18
C LYS A 171 16.55 -7.61 6.10
N ARG A 172 15.72 -8.61 6.44
CA ARG A 172 14.84 -9.29 5.48
C ARG A 172 13.77 -8.38 4.89
N CYS A 173 13.11 -7.57 5.70
CA CYS A 173 12.03 -6.69 5.25
C CYS A 173 12.45 -5.21 5.19
N SER A 174 13.72 -4.89 5.45
CA SER A 174 14.27 -3.53 5.48
C SER A 174 13.44 -2.58 6.37
N GLY A 175 13.07 -3.06 7.56
CA GLY A 175 12.31 -2.28 8.54
C GLY A 175 10.78 -2.25 8.34
N ARG A 176 10.23 -2.75 7.23
CA ARG A 176 8.79 -2.65 6.92
C ARG A 176 7.88 -3.51 7.80
N GLY A 177 8.39 -4.56 8.41
CA GLY A 177 7.59 -5.52 9.17
C GLY A 177 6.87 -6.58 8.32
N PHE A 178 6.75 -6.40 7.01
CA PHE A 178 6.04 -7.32 6.11
C PHE A 178 6.84 -7.67 4.85
N GLU A 179 6.45 -8.76 4.21
CA GLU A 179 7.01 -9.20 2.94
C GLU A 179 6.25 -8.52 1.79
N ARG A 180 6.98 -7.95 0.82
CA ARG A 180 6.39 -7.37 -0.40
C ARG A 180 5.74 -8.44 -1.25
N ILE A 181 4.87 -8.04 -2.16
CA ILE A 181 4.30 -8.93 -3.17
C ILE A 181 5.45 -9.40 -4.08
N PRO A 182 5.65 -10.73 -4.24
CA PRO A 182 6.69 -11.22 -5.14
C PRO A 182 6.45 -10.73 -6.57
N SER A 183 7.46 -10.15 -7.20
CA SER A 183 7.36 -9.64 -8.58
C SER A 183 6.95 -10.72 -9.59
N ALA A 184 7.26 -11.99 -9.31
CA ALA A 184 6.82 -13.12 -10.12
C ALA A 184 5.28 -13.30 -10.17
N VAL A 185 4.56 -12.86 -9.12
CA VAL A 185 3.09 -12.88 -9.10
C VAL A 185 2.56 -11.84 -10.08
N VAL A 186 3.14 -10.64 -10.05
CA VAL A 186 2.77 -9.55 -10.95
C VAL A 186 3.09 -9.91 -12.40
N PHE A 187 4.28 -10.49 -12.65
CA PHE A 187 4.68 -10.97 -13.97
C PHE A 187 3.67 -11.98 -14.54
N ARG A 188 3.26 -12.98 -13.73
CA ARG A 188 2.26 -13.96 -14.17
C ARG A 188 0.91 -13.31 -14.54
N ALA A 189 0.49 -12.30 -13.80
CA ALA A 189 -0.74 -11.55 -14.12
C ALA A 189 -0.58 -10.77 -15.44
N VAL A 190 0.57 -10.19 -15.71
CA VAL A 190 0.88 -9.52 -16.99
C VAL A 190 0.87 -10.53 -18.15
N CYS A 191 1.44 -11.72 -17.94
CA CYS A 191 1.44 -12.79 -18.98
C CYS A 191 0.04 -13.31 -19.34
N GLN A 192 -0.98 -13.06 -18.54
CA GLN A 192 -2.38 -13.38 -18.89
C GLN A 192 -2.95 -12.43 -19.96
N VAL A 193 -2.36 -11.24 -20.09
CA VAL A 193 -2.82 -10.22 -21.06
C VAL A 193 -1.96 -10.22 -22.31
N THR A 194 -0.64 -10.37 -22.18
CA THR A 194 0.28 -10.35 -23.32
C THR A 194 1.44 -11.31 -23.12
N GLN A 195 1.85 -11.98 -24.21
CA GLN A 195 3.05 -12.83 -24.26
C GLN A 195 4.29 -12.05 -24.73
N ALA A 196 4.12 -10.79 -25.11
CA ALA A 196 5.23 -9.97 -25.64
C ALA A 196 6.25 -9.57 -24.54
N VAL A 197 5.87 -9.64 -23.26
CA VAL A 197 6.77 -9.37 -22.13
C VAL A 197 7.39 -10.66 -21.63
N THR A 198 8.63 -10.92 -22.02
CA THR A 198 9.41 -12.08 -21.51
C THR A 198 9.89 -11.84 -20.08
N LEU A 199 10.28 -12.90 -19.37
CA LEU A 199 10.82 -12.79 -18.01
C LEU A 199 12.08 -11.91 -17.92
N ASP A 200 12.94 -11.99 -18.94
CA ASP A 200 14.13 -11.14 -19.02
C ASP A 200 13.76 -9.66 -19.19
N THR A 201 12.83 -9.37 -20.10
CA THR A 201 12.29 -8.03 -20.31
C THR A 201 11.59 -7.48 -19.06
N TRP A 202 10.85 -8.34 -18.36
CA TRP A 202 10.23 -8.01 -17.08
C TRP A 202 11.29 -7.57 -16.06
N ASN A 203 12.31 -8.39 -15.84
CA ASN A 203 13.33 -8.11 -14.83
C ASN A 203 14.17 -6.87 -15.15
N LYS A 204 14.49 -6.63 -16.44
CA LYS A 204 15.34 -5.52 -16.87
C LYS A 204 14.61 -4.17 -16.94
N SER A 205 13.30 -4.17 -17.20
CA SER A 205 12.57 -2.95 -17.55
C SER A 205 11.25 -2.80 -16.78
N VAL A 206 10.29 -3.70 -17.00
CA VAL A 206 8.91 -3.52 -16.54
C VAL A 206 8.79 -3.54 -15.01
N LYS A 207 9.62 -4.33 -14.33
CA LYS A 207 9.68 -4.37 -12.86
C LYS A 207 10.04 -3.00 -12.26
N GLN A 208 10.87 -2.20 -12.96
CA GLN A 208 11.21 -0.86 -12.49
C GLN A 208 10.00 0.08 -12.48
N LEU A 209 9.04 -0.09 -13.41
CA LEU A 209 7.77 0.64 -13.36
C LEU A 209 6.96 0.29 -12.10
N LEU A 210 6.88 -0.99 -11.74
CA LEU A 210 6.21 -1.40 -10.50
C LEU A 210 6.82 -0.72 -9.27
N GLU A 211 8.15 -0.73 -9.17
CA GLU A 211 8.87 -0.09 -8.06
C GLU A 211 8.67 1.43 -8.04
N PHE A 212 8.69 2.06 -9.21
CA PHE A 212 8.41 3.48 -9.38
C PHE A 212 6.99 3.83 -8.90
N LEU A 213 5.97 3.07 -9.31
CA LEU A 213 4.58 3.34 -8.93
C LEU A 213 4.33 3.16 -7.42
N VAL A 214 5.00 2.21 -6.78
CA VAL A 214 4.94 2.08 -5.30
C VAL A 214 5.56 3.29 -4.62
N ALA A 215 6.72 3.74 -5.08
CA ALA A 215 7.38 4.93 -4.54
C ALA A 215 6.54 6.20 -4.76
N GLU A 216 5.88 6.28 -5.92
CA GLU A 216 4.97 7.38 -6.27
C GLU A 216 3.80 7.48 -5.30
N LEU A 217 3.17 6.36 -4.92
CA LEU A 217 2.08 6.35 -3.94
C LEU A 217 2.52 6.90 -2.59
N HIS A 218 3.70 6.53 -2.11
CA HIS A 218 4.23 7.08 -0.85
C HIS A 218 4.53 8.59 -0.95
N ARG A 219 5.04 9.04 -2.10
CA ARG A 219 5.31 10.45 -2.34
C ARG A 219 4.03 11.28 -2.37
N GLU A 220 3.02 10.79 -3.05
CA GLU A 220 1.73 11.43 -3.18
C GLU A 220 0.95 11.44 -1.85
N GLU A 221 1.04 10.36 -1.04
CA GLU A 221 0.49 10.34 0.32
C GLU A 221 1.13 11.44 1.18
N ALA A 222 2.45 11.55 1.16
CA ALA A 222 3.17 12.60 1.89
C ALA A 222 2.81 14.02 1.40
N TRP A 223 2.58 14.17 0.09
CA TRP A 223 2.10 15.42 -0.48
C TRP A 223 0.69 15.78 -0.04
N ALA A 224 -0.23 14.81 0.01
CA ALA A 224 -1.59 14.99 0.50
C ALA A 224 -1.58 15.37 2.00
N GLU A 225 -0.76 14.73 2.82
CA GLU A 225 -0.60 15.08 4.24
C GLU A 225 -0.07 16.50 4.44
N LYS A 226 0.95 16.88 3.68
CA LYS A 226 1.49 18.25 3.69
C LYS A 226 0.46 19.29 3.27
N THR A 227 -0.35 18.95 2.25
CA THR A 227 -1.41 19.82 1.74
C THR A 227 -2.49 20.01 2.79
N LEU A 228 -2.98 18.94 3.42
CA LEU A 228 -3.94 19.01 4.51
C LEU A 228 -3.39 19.84 5.68
N SER A 229 -2.16 19.59 6.08
CA SER A 229 -1.51 20.31 7.19
C SER A 229 -1.38 21.82 6.92
N ARG A 230 -1.25 22.24 5.65
CA ARG A 230 -1.22 23.67 5.27
C ARG A 230 -2.60 24.31 5.28
N ILE A 231 -3.64 23.56 4.92
CA ILE A 231 -5.02 24.06 4.89
C ILE A 231 -5.57 24.20 6.32
N THR A 232 -5.08 23.39 7.25
CA THR A 232 -5.56 23.30 8.64
C THR A 232 -4.67 24.04 9.63
N LYS A 233 -3.77 24.88 9.17
CA LYS A 233 -3.00 25.84 10.00
C LYS A 233 -3.72 27.18 10.05
#